data_e369cda02b69845a60ce3c24c2ac52d0
#
_entry.id   e369cda02b69845a60ce3c24c2ac52d0
#
_cell.length_a   1.000
_cell.length_b   1.000
_cell.length_c   1.000
_cell.angle_alpha   90.00
_cell.angle_beta   90.00
_cell.angle_gamma   90.00
#
_symmetry.space_group_name_H-M   'P 1'
#
loop_
_entity.id
_entity.type
_entity.pdbx_description
1 polymer ?
#
loop_
_entity_poly.entity_id
_entity_poly.type
_entity_poly.pdbx_seq_one_letter_code
_entity_poly.pdbx_strand_id
1 'polypeptide(L)'
;MIQLPVGPLLILAAGATFAIVGNMLILIMIGQVNRKLPEEQQISYVHWGIGKVVRYHRQFYPGSYLSHLVATCGVMVVVSFAVLAWWLGPAKL
;
A
#
# COMPACT_ATOMS: atom_id res chain seq x y z
N MET A 1 1.41 -25.99 22.38
CA MET A 1 2.14 -24.94 21.69
C MET A 1 1.75 -24.92 20.21
N ILE A 2 1.36 -23.78 19.72
CA ILE A 2 0.96 -23.64 18.33
C ILE A 2 2.21 -23.39 17.51
N GLN A 3 2.49 -24.30 16.58
CA GLN A 3 3.56 -24.10 15.64
C GLN A 3 2.97 -23.64 14.32
N LEU A 4 3.30 -22.43 13.92
CA LEU A 4 2.87 -21.91 12.62
C LEU A 4 3.83 -22.42 11.55
N PRO A 5 3.30 -22.89 10.41
CA PRO A 5 4.17 -23.25 9.28
C PRO A 5 4.99 -22.06 8.82
N VAL A 6 6.23 -22.32 8.42
CA VAL A 6 7.14 -21.27 7.99
C VAL A 6 6.61 -20.54 6.75
N GLY A 7 5.99 -21.27 5.82
CA GLY A 7 5.46 -20.67 4.60
C GLY A 7 4.45 -19.56 4.85
N PRO A 8 3.36 -19.82 5.59
CA PRO A 8 2.40 -18.76 5.93
C PRO A 8 3.01 -17.60 6.71
N LEU A 9 3.97 -17.86 7.61
CA LEU A 9 4.64 -16.78 8.33
C LEU A 9 5.45 -15.89 7.40
N LEU A 10 6.15 -16.47 6.43
CA LEU A 10 6.90 -15.70 5.43
C LEU A 10 5.98 -14.86 4.56
N ILE A 11 4.85 -15.42 4.15
CA ILE A 11 3.86 -14.70 3.35
C ILE A 11 3.28 -13.53 4.14
N LEU A 12 2.95 -13.76 5.40
CA LEU A 12 2.43 -12.71 6.27
C LEU A 12 3.46 -11.59 6.46
N ALA A 13 4.72 -11.96 6.70
CA ALA A 13 5.79 -10.98 6.85
C ALA A 13 5.99 -10.17 5.57
N ALA A 14 5.96 -10.82 4.42
CA ALA A 14 6.07 -10.14 3.13
C ALA A 14 4.91 -9.17 2.91
N GLY A 15 3.67 -9.61 3.17
CA GLY A 15 2.50 -8.76 3.05
C GLY A 15 2.56 -7.55 3.96
N ALA A 16 2.97 -7.75 5.23
CA ALA A 16 3.13 -6.66 6.17
C ALA A 16 4.20 -5.66 5.71
N THR A 17 5.32 -6.16 5.19
CA THR A 17 6.39 -5.31 4.67
C THR A 17 5.90 -4.45 3.50
N PHE A 18 5.21 -5.08 2.54
CA PHE A 18 4.66 -4.33 1.41
C PHE A 18 3.62 -3.30 1.85
N ALA A 19 2.80 -3.62 2.87
CA ALA A 19 1.83 -2.69 3.40
C ALA A 19 2.51 -1.46 4.02
N ILE A 20 3.56 -1.68 4.81
CA ILE A 20 4.31 -0.59 5.43
C ILE A 20 4.99 0.27 4.37
N VAL A 21 5.69 -0.35 3.43
CA VAL A 21 6.37 0.37 2.35
C VAL A 21 5.37 1.16 1.51
N GLY A 22 4.24 0.53 1.16
CA GLY A 22 3.19 1.21 0.40
C GLY A 22 2.64 2.44 1.10
N ASN A 23 2.40 2.33 2.41
CA ASN A 23 1.93 3.48 3.19
C ASN A 23 2.98 4.59 3.24
N MET A 24 4.24 4.24 3.41
CA MET A 24 5.31 5.24 3.39
C MET A 24 5.40 5.95 2.05
N LEU A 25 5.27 5.20 0.95
CA LEU A 25 5.27 5.78 -0.39
C LEU A 25 4.09 6.74 -0.58
N ILE A 26 2.91 6.38 -0.09
CA ILE A 26 1.74 7.25 -0.16
C ILE A 26 1.97 8.54 0.61
N LEU A 27 2.56 8.47 1.79
CA LEU A 27 2.87 9.67 2.58
C LEU A 27 3.87 10.57 1.84
N ILE A 28 4.85 9.98 1.17
CA ILE A 28 5.78 10.74 0.33
C ILE A 28 5.03 11.45 -0.81
N MET A 29 4.12 10.72 -1.46
CA MET A 29 3.31 11.29 -2.53
C MET A 29 2.45 12.45 -2.05
N ILE A 30 1.84 12.32 -0.88
CA ILE A 30 1.06 13.39 -0.27
C ILE A 30 1.93 14.63 -0.06
N GLY A 31 3.12 14.45 0.47
CA GLY A 31 4.05 15.56 0.68
C GLY A 31 4.42 16.25 -0.64
N GLN A 32 4.69 15.49 -1.69
CA GLN A 32 5.02 16.04 -3.00
C GLN A 32 3.84 16.79 -3.61
N VAL A 33 2.65 16.22 -3.54
CA VAL A 33 1.44 16.85 -4.06
C VAL A 33 1.13 18.13 -3.30
N ASN A 34 1.27 18.12 -1.98
CA ASN A 34 0.98 19.29 -1.16
C ASN A 34 1.90 20.46 -1.46
N ARG A 35 3.11 20.20 -1.94
CA ARG A 35 4.02 21.28 -2.36
C ARG A 35 3.49 22.03 -3.59
N LYS A 36 2.65 21.38 -4.39
CA LYS A 36 2.08 21.95 -5.61
C LYS A 36 0.68 22.51 -5.39
N LEU A 37 0.06 22.27 -4.26
CA LEU A 37 -1.31 22.69 -3.98
C LEU A 37 -1.33 23.87 -3.00
N PRO A 38 -2.30 24.80 -3.16
CA PRO A 38 -2.56 25.82 -2.13
C PRO A 38 -2.91 25.15 -0.79
N GLU A 39 -2.63 25.84 0.29
CA GLU A 39 -2.86 25.30 1.64
C GLU A 39 -4.28 24.78 1.84
N GLU A 40 -5.27 25.44 1.24
CA GLU A 40 -6.68 25.10 1.35
C GLU A 40 -7.03 23.79 0.67
N GLN A 41 -6.23 23.37 -0.32
CA GLN A 41 -6.49 22.17 -1.12
C GLN A 41 -5.54 21.02 -0.78
N GLN A 42 -4.67 21.21 0.20
CA GLN A 42 -3.70 20.18 0.57
C GLN A 42 -4.38 18.94 1.11
N ILE A 43 -3.78 17.79 0.81
CA ILE A 43 -4.29 16.50 1.26
C ILE A 43 -3.86 16.28 2.72
N SER A 44 -4.81 15.88 3.56
CA SER A 44 -4.51 15.53 4.95
C SER A 44 -3.71 14.24 5.01
N TYR A 45 -2.68 14.21 5.85
CA TYR A 45 -1.90 12.98 6.10
C TYR A 45 -2.71 11.94 6.89
N VAL A 46 -3.80 12.34 7.50
CA VAL A 46 -4.64 11.45 8.30
C VAL A 46 -5.87 10.99 7.52
N HIS A 47 -6.50 11.89 6.78
CA HIS A 47 -7.75 11.64 6.06
C HIS A 47 -7.52 11.70 4.55
N TRP A 48 -6.63 10.83 4.06
CA TRP A 48 -6.36 10.78 2.64
C TRP A 48 -7.12 9.62 1.97
N GLY A 49 -7.45 9.81 0.69
CA GLY A 49 -7.97 8.74 -0.13
C GLY A 49 -6.95 8.37 -1.19
N ILE A 50 -6.67 7.08 -1.35
CA ILE A 50 -5.62 6.62 -2.26
C ILE A 50 -5.88 7.07 -3.70
N GLY A 51 -7.14 7.03 -4.15
CA GLY A 51 -7.49 7.45 -5.50
C GLY A 51 -7.18 8.92 -5.75
N LYS A 52 -7.48 9.77 -4.77
CA LYS A 52 -7.21 11.21 -4.85
C LYS A 52 -5.71 11.48 -4.88
N VAL A 53 -4.95 10.83 -3.98
CA VAL A 53 -3.51 11.00 -3.92
C VAL A 53 -2.85 10.59 -5.23
N VAL A 54 -3.19 9.41 -5.76
CA VAL A 54 -2.62 8.91 -7.00
C VAL A 54 -2.98 9.82 -8.17
N ARG A 55 -4.22 10.28 -8.22
CA ARG A 55 -4.69 11.17 -9.30
C ARG A 55 -3.89 12.46 -9.32
N TYR A 56 -3.77 13.13 -8.17
CA TYR A 56 -3.01 14.38 -8.08
C TYR A 56 -1.53 14.15 -8.36
N HIS A 57 -0.96 13.07 -7.86
CA HIS A 57 0.44 12.77 -8.07
C HIS A 57 0.75 12.56 -9.55
N ARG A 58 -0.10 11.83 -10.26
CA ARG A 58 0.04 11.63 -11.71
C ARG A 58 -0.06 12.95 -12.47
N GLN A 59 -0.93 13.84 -12.02
CA GLN A 59 -1.12 15.12 -12.65
C GLN A 59 0.10 16.02 -12.51
N PHE A 60 0.71 16.06 -11.32
CA PHE A 60 1.84 16.94 -11.03
C PHE A 60 3.20 16.31 -11.32
N TYR A 61 3.29 15.00 -11.30
CA TYR A 61 4.53 14.26 -11.50
C TYR A 61 4.30 13.11 -12.47
N PRO A 62 4.01 13.38 -13.74
CA PRO A 62 3.64 12.33 -14.70
C PRO A 62 4.74 11.32 -14.99
N GLY A 63 6.01 11.70 -14.77
CA GLY A 63 7.14 10.81 -14.98
C GLY A 63 7.58 10.04 -13.75
N SER A 64 6.86 10.16 -12.63
CA SER A 64 7.25 9.53 -11.38
C SER A 64 6.89 8.04 -11.35
N TYR A 65 7.76 7.25 -10.74
CA TYR A 65 7.51 5.82 -10.52
C TYR A 65 6.69 5.54 -9.27
N LEU A 66 6.44 6.54 -8.43
CA LEU A 66 5.82 6.32 -7.12
C LEU A 66 4.42 5.72 -7.23
N SER A 67 3.61 6.16 -8.19
CA SER A 67 2.27 5.60 -8.38
C SER A 67 2.34 4.13 -8.77
N HIS A 68 3.30 3.75 -9.60
CA HIS A 68 3.50 2.36 -9.99
C HIS A 68 4.00 1.52 -8.83
N LEU A 69 4.90 2.06 -8.00
CA LEU A 69 5.40 1.37 -6.82
C LEU A 69 4.28 1.14 -5.81
N VAL A 70 3.43 2.14 -5.58
CA VAL A 70 2.28 2.01 -4.67
C VAL A 70 1.31 0.97 -5.20
N ALA A 71 1.01 0.98 -6.49
CA ALA A 71 0.12 -0.02 -7.10
C ALA A 71 0.70 -1.42 -6.96
N THR A 72 2.01 -1.59 -7.19
CA THR A 72 2.68 -2.88 -7.03
C THR A 72 2.61 -3.35 -5.58
N CYS A 73 2.89 -2.48 -4.62
CA CYS A 73 2.78 -2.83 -3.21
C CYS A 73 1.37 -3.25 -2.83
N GLY A 74 0.35 -2.53 -3.33
CA GLY A 74 -1.04 -2.88 -3.08
C GLY A 74 -1.42 -4.24 -3.64
N VAL A 75 -1.00 -4.52 -4.87
CA VAL A 75 -1.24 -5.83 -5.50
C VAL A 75 -0.55 -6.93 -4.70
N MET A 76 0.70 -6.70 -4.27
CA MET A 76 1.43 -7.71 -3.50
C MET A 76 0.78 -7.98 -2.14
N VAL A 77 0.23 -6.97 -1.48
CA VAL A 77 -0.51 -7.14 -0.23
C VAL A 77 -1.75 -8.01 -0.47
N VAL A 78 -2.54 -7.68 -1.50
CA VAL A 78 -3.76 -8.43 -1.83
C VAL A 78 -3.41 -9.88 -2.18
N VAL A 79 -2.38 -10.10 -2.99
CA VAL A 79 -1.95 -11.44 -3.37
C VAL A 79 -1.49 -12.23 -2.13
N SER A 80 -0.74 -11.60 -1.24
CA SER A 80 -0.25 -12.25 -0.02
C SER A 80 -1.41 -12.73 0.84
N PHE A 81 -2.42 -11.87 1.06
CA PHE A 81 -3.59 -12.26 1.84
C PHE A 81 -4.44 -13.33 1.14
N ALA A 82 -4.57 -13.24 -0.18
CA ALA A 82 -5.29 -14.24 -0.95
C ALA A 82 -4.61 -15.61 -0.85
N VAL A 83 -3.29 -15.65 -0.96
CA VAL A 83 -2.52 -16.89 -0.83
C VAL A 83 -2.63 -17.45 0.58
N LEU A 84 -2.56 -16.60 1.60
CA LEU A 84 -2.76 -17.03 3.00
C LEU A 84 -4.14 -17.64 3.20
N ALA A 85 -5.18 -16.97 2.70
CA ALA A 85 -6.54 -17.47 2.83
C ALA A 85 -6.71 -18.82 2.13
N TRP A 86 -6.12 -18.95 0.96
CA TRP A 86 -6.14 -20.21 0.21
C TRP A 86 -5.36 -21.33 0.95
N TRP A 87 -4.18 -20.98 1.48
CA TRP A 87 -3.32 -21.94 2.18
C TRP A 87 -3.97 -22.45 3.45
N LEU A 88 -4.48 -21.54 4.26
CA LEU A 88 -5.16 -21.90 5.51
C LEU A 88 -6.49 -22.60 5.24
N GLY A 89 -7.11 -22.30 4.11
CA GLY A 89 -8.34 -22.91 3.65
C GLY A 89 -9.57 -22.47 4.42
N PRO A 90 -10.73 -22.45 3.76
CA PRO A 90 -11.98 -22.05 4.44
C PRO A 90 -12.38 -23.04 5.55
N ALA A 91 -11.96 -24.29 5.46
CA ALA A 91 -12.27 -25.29 6.48
C ALA A 91 -11.58 -25.03 7.81
N LYS A 92 -10.55 -24.21 7.82
CA LYS A 92 -9.80 -23.86 9.02
C LYS A 92 -10.21 -22.51 9.63
N LEU A 93 -11.10 -21.83 8.99
CA LEU A 93 -11.59 -20.51 9.46
C LEU A 93 -12.87 -20.62 10.30
#